data_bc0ff548ec45206d9bacb5a156a0a802
#
_entry.id   bc0ff548ec45206d9bacb5a156a0a802
#
_cell.length_a   1.000
_cell.length_b   1.000
_cell.length_c   1.000
_cell.angle_alpha   90.00
_cell.angle_beta   90.00
_cell.angle_gamma   90.00
#
_symmetry.space_group_name_H-M   'P 1'
#
loop_
_entity.id
_entity.type
_entity.pdbx_description
1 polymer ?
#
loop_
_entity_poly.entity_id
_entity_poly.type
_entity_poly.pdbx_seq_one_letter_code
_entity_poly.pdbx_strand_id
1 'polypeptide(L)'
;RDLPIFKKGLSLLGTIDWSADLVSPRATDVAKHLNAILLNEGELAERRLSSVTFCAREIHNMTHTLRPGALLVMSGDRNDVFVSCCLAALNGTKLGALLLTGGYQPDENIMALCSQAMETGLPVMLVNSNTWQTAQALHAFNQEVPVDDSKRIEKVMVHTAESLDASWVNSLTQKVTRQKKLSPSAFRFYLTNRARQVNKRIVLPEGAEAQIQIDSS
;
A
#
# COMPACT_ATOMS: atom_id res chain seq x y z
N ARG A 1 -10.13 17.14 -21.53
CA ARG A 1 -9.45 17.66 -22.75
C ARG A 1 -9.81 19.12 -23.06
N ASP A 2 -10.85 19.67 -22.44
CA ASP A 2 -11.33 21.05 -22.71
C ASP A 2 -10.66 22.14 -21.86
N LEU A 3 -9.75 21.76 -20.97
CA LEU A 3 -9.04 22.74 -20.15
C LEU A 3 -8.06 23.56 -21.00
N PRO A 4 -7.98 24.89 -20.75
CA PRO A 4 -7.14 25.81 -21.55
C PRO A 4 -5.66 25.42 -21.62
N ILE A 5 -5.16 24.67 -20.62
CA ILE A 5 -3.77 24.22 -20.54
C ILE A 5 -3.40 23.27 -21.69
N PHE A 6 -4.35 22.44 -22.17
CA PHE A 6 -4.12 21.52 -23.29
C PHE A 6 -4.05 22.23 -24.64
N LYS A 7 -4.56 23.45 -24.73
CA LYS A 7 -4.46 24.31 -25.92
C LYS A 7 -3.07 24.95 -26.09
N LYS A 8 -2.22 24.87 -25.05
CA LYS A 8 -0.86 25.45 -25.03
C LYS A 8 0.25 24.43 -25.31
N GLY A 9 -0.03 23.32 -25.97
CA GLY A 9 1.00 22.33 -26.35
C GLY A 9 1.24 21.21 -25.33
N LEU A 10 0.43 21.11 -24.26
CA LEU A 10 0.41 19.97 -23.37
C LEU A 10 -0.48 18.86 -23.95
N SER A 11 0.01 17.64 -23.95
CA SER A 11 -0.74 16.45 -24.37
C SER A 11 -1.15 15.62 -23.17
N LEU A 12 -2.41 15.19 -23.12
CA LEU A 12 -2.87 14.21 -22.15
C LEU A 12 -2.43 12.82 -22.61
N LEU A 13 -1.54 12.18 -21.85
CA LEU A 13 -0.94 10.89 -22.17
C LEU A 13 -1.72 9.70 -21.60
N GLY A 14 -2.63 9.96 -20.68
CA GLY A 14 -3.45 8.95 -20.03
C GLY A 14 -4.18 9.52 -18.84
N THR A 15 -5.14 8.75 -18.32
CA THR A 15 -5.84 9.01 -17.07
C THR A 15 -5.78 7.76 -16.22
N ILE A 16 -5.28 7.88 -14.99
CA ILE A 16 -5.24 6.78 -14.05
C ILE A 16 -6.46 6.94 -13.13
N ASP A 17 -7.40 6.02 -13.26
CA ASP A 17 -8.58 6.04 -12.40
C ASP A 17 -8.22 5.60 -10.99
N TRP A 18 -8.89 6.20 -10.00
CA TRP A 18 -8.71 5.80 -8.62
C TRP A 18 -9.28 4.39 -8.39
N SER A 19 -8.51 3.54 -7.72
CA SER A 19 -8.91 2.18 -7.36
C SER A 19 -8.58 1.90 -5.90
N ALA A 20 -9.57 1.43 -5.14
CA ALA A 20 -9.39 1.04 -3.75
C ALA A 20 -8.31 -0.05 -3.58
N ASP A 21 -8.22 -0.97 -4.53
CA ASP A 21 -7.22 -2.06 -4.51
C ASP A 21 -5.77 -1.57 -4.59
N LEU A 22 -5.55 -0.41 -5.25
CA LEU A 22 -4.22 0.16 -5.40
C LEU A 22 -3.75 0.90 -4.14
N VAL A 23 -4.69 1.38 -3.31
CA VAL A 23 -4.39 2.17 -2.12
C VAL A 23 -4.56 1.39 -0.80
N SER A 24 -5.14 0.18 -0.85
CA SER A 24 -5.38 -0.62 0.35
C SER A 24 -4.08 -1.23 0.91
N PRO A 25 -3.62 -0.81 2.11
CA PRO A 25 -2.43 -1.38 2.74
C PRO A 25 -2.70 -2.81 3.24
N ARG A 26 -1.64 -3.56 3.52
CA ARG A 26 -1.73 -4.83 4.23
C ARG A 26 -2.00 -4.58 5.71
N ALA A 27 -2.66 -5.51 6.39
CA ALA A 27 -2.86 -5.44 7.84
C ALA A 27 -1.52 -5.40 8.59
N THR A 28 -0.48 -6.08 8.08
CA THR A 28 0.88 -6.06 8.64
C THR A 28 1.52 -4.67 8.61
N ASP A 29 1.26 -3.85 7.59
CA ASP A 29 1.82 -2.51 7.48
C ASP A 29 1.21 -1.59 8.54
N VAL A 30 -0.09 -1.70 8.77
CA VAL A 30 -0.80 -0.97 9.81
C VAL A 30 -0.41 -1.46 11.20
N ALA A 31 -0.25 -2.78 11.40
CA ALA A 31 0.22 -3.35 12.67
C ALA A 31 1.61 -2.79 13.06
N LYS A 32 2.55 -2.75 12.11
CA LYS A 32 3.89 -2.18 12.30
C LYS A 32 3.83 -0.68 12.64
N HIS A 33 3.04 0.09 11.90
CA HIS A 33 2.88 1.53 12.11
C HIS A 33 2.35 1.85 13.51
N LEU A 34 1.40 1.06 14.00
CA LEU A 34 0.80 1.24 15.31
C LEU A 34 1.59 0.58 16.45
N ASN A 35 2.67 -0.14 16.18
CA ASN A 35 3.37 -1.01 17.12
C ASN A 35 2.39 -1.95 17.86
N ALA A 36 1.47 -2.55 17.12
CA ALA A 36 0.41 -3.37 17.65
C ALA A 36 0.94 -4.72 18.14
N ILE A 37 0.38 -5.18 19.26
CA ILE A 37 0.58 -6.54 19.77
C ILE A 37 -0.38 -7.46 19.00
N LEU A 38 0.10 -8.57 18.49
CA LEU A 38 -0.72 -9.53 17.77
C LEU A 38 -1.30 -10.54 18.77
N LEU A 39 -2.63 -10.50 18.96
CA LEU A 39 -3.36 -11.50 19.72
C LEU A 39 -3.66 -12.73 18.85
N ASN A 40 -3.88 -12.51 17.55
CA ASN A 40 -3.95 -13.53 16.54
C ASN A 40 -3.32 -12.99 15.25
N GLU A 41 -2.30 -13.68 14.73
CA GLU A 41 -1.62 -13.26 13.52
C GLU A 41 -2.51 -13.48 12.27
N GLY A 42 -3.14 -14.65 12.19
CA GLY A 42 -3.96 -15.02 11.05
C GLY A 42 -3.28 -14.77 9.71
N GLU A 43 -4.02 -14.23 8.75
CA GLU A 43 -3.51 -13.86 7.41
C GLU A 43 -3.02 -12.39 7.37
N LEU A 44 -2.30 -11.92 8.40
CA LEU A 44 -1.90 -10.52 8.57
C LEU A 44 -1.20 -9.92 7.35
N ALA A 45 -0.32 -10.68 6.71
CA ALA A 45 0.44 -10.24 5.54
C ALA A 45 -0.40 -10.22 4.25
N GLU A 46 -1.49 -10.98 4.18
CA GLU A 46 -2.32 -11.15 2.99
C GLU A 46 -3.57 -10.27 3.01
N ARG A 47 -4.09 -9.95 4.20
CA ARG A 47 -5.31 -9.15 4.35
C ARG A 47 -5.07 -7.70 3.96
N ARG A 48 -5.90 -7.19 3.03
CA ARG A 48 -5.91 -5.79 2.61
C ARG A 48 -6.99 -5.02 3.37
N LEU A 49 -6.62 -3.81 3.79
CA LEU A 49 -7.51 -2.93 4.55
C LEU A 49 -8.11 -1.87 3.61
N SER A 50 -9.31 -2.14 3.12
CA SER A 50 -10.02 -1.27 2.18
C SER A 50 -10.82 -0.16 2.86
N SER A 51 -11.07 -0.29 4.15
CA SER A 51 -11.79 0.71 4.95
C SER A 51 -11.45 0.60 6.43
N VAL A 52 -11.58 1.71 7.15
CA VAL A 52 -11.46 1.78 8.61
C VAL A 52 -12.81 2.15 9.20
N THR A 53 -13.26 1.40 10.18
CA THR A 53 -14.53 1.65 10.89
C THR A 53 -14.31 1.64 12.38
N PHE A 54 -14.70 2.71 13.04
CA PHE A 54 -14.72 2.80 14.51
C PHE A 54 -16.04 2.29 15.03
N CYS A 55 -15.99 1.20 15.82
CA CYS A 55 -17.15 0.48 16.32
C CYS A 55 -17.70 1.14 17.59
N ALA A 56 -18.20 2.37 17.46
CA ALA A 56 -18.70 3.18 18.58
C ALA A 56 -20.20 3.01 18.83
N ARG A 57 -20.94 2.40 17.90
CA ARG A 57 -22.40 2.22 18.01
C ARG A 57 -22.74 0.83 18.54
N GLU A 58 -24.01 0.65 18.87
CA GLU A 58 -24.58 -0.68 19.13
C GLU A 58 -24.52 -1.58 17.90
N ILE A 59 -24.47 -2.90 18.12
CA ILE A 59 -24.22 -3.88 17.05
C ILE A 59 -25.22 -3.77 15.90
N HIS A 60 -26.52 -3.62 16.20
CA HIS A 60 -27.55 -3.56 15.17
C HIS A 60 -27.38 -2.33 14.24
N ASN A 61 -26.76 -1.25 14.72
CA ASN A 61 -26.49 -0.05 13.96
C ASN A 61 -25.18 -0.09 13.18
N MET A 62 -24.37 -1.15 13.33
CA MET A 62 -23.06 -1.26 12.68
C MET A 62 -22.90 -2.52 11.79
N THR A 63 -23.91 -3.37 11.72
CA THR A 63 -23.84 -4.61 10.92
C THR A 63 -23.43 -4.36 9.46
N HIS A 64 -23.85 -3.23 8.87
CA HIS A 64 -23.48 -2.83 7.52
C HIS A 64 -22.00 -2.50 7.34
N THR A 65 -21.27 -2.32 8.41
CA THR A 65 -19.80 -2.06 8.40
C THR A 65 -18.98 -3.35 8.45
N LEU A 66 -19.59 -4.48 8.81
CA LEU A 66 -18.98 -5.80 8.83
C LEU A 66 -18.86 -6.34 7.40
N ARG A 67 -17.88 -5.84 6.66
CA ARG A 67 -17.70 -6.13 5.23
C ARG A 67 -16.26 -6.53 4.91
N PRO A 68 -16.03 -7.22 3.78
CA PRO A 68 -14.69 -7.64 3.38
C PRO A 68 -13.69 -6.47 3.36
N GLY A 69 -12.49 -6.72 3.87
CA GLY A 69 -11.41 -5.75 3.92
C GLY A 69 -11.56 -4.65 4.98
N ALA A 70 -12.63 -4.64 5.80
CA ALA A 70 -12.78 -3.64 6.85
C ALA A 70 -11.78 -3.87 8.00
N LEU A 71 -11.05 -2.81 8.40
CA LEU A 71 -10.38 -2.72 9.70
C LEU A 71 -11.40 -2.21 10.72
N LEU A 72 -11.76 -3.05 11.68
CA LEU A 72 -12.73 -2.72 12.72
C LEU A 72 -11.99 -2.32 14.00
N VAL A 73 -12.12 -1.04 14.36
CA VAL A 73 -11.44 -0.45 15.53
C VAL A 73 -12.43 -0.33 16.66
N MET A 74 -12.11 -0.94 17.80
CA MET A 74 -12.97 -0.97 19.00
C MET A 74 -12.15 -0.86 20.28
N SER A 75 -12.77 -0.42 21.36
CA SER A 75 -12.16 -0.55 22.68
C SER A 75 -12.07 -2.03 23.06
N GLY A 76 -10.95 -2.44 23.65
CA GLY A 76 -10.68 -3.85 23.96
C GLY A 76 -11.61 -4.47 25.01
N ASP A 77 -12.36 -3.64 25.74
CA ASP A 77 -13.41 -4.05 26.71
C ASP A 77 -14.80 -4.27 26.06
N ARG A 78 -14.95 -3.98 24.76
CA ARG A 78 -16.20 -4.19 24.02
C ARG A 78 -16.33 -5.63 23.52
N ASN A 79 -16.48 -6.57 24.47
CA ASN A 79 -16.64 -8.00 24.17
C ASN A 79 -17.86 -8.29 23.27
N ASP A 80 -18.93 -7.50 23.39
CA ASP A 80 -20.12 -7.58 22.55
C ASP A 80 -19.82 -7.37 21.06
N VAL A 81 -19.03 -6.35 20.76
CA VAL A 81 -18.60 -6.03 19.39
C VAL A 81 -17.60 -7.06 18.90
N PHE A 82 -16.63 -7.45 19.75
CA PHE A 82 -15.61 -8.44 19.39
C PHE A 82 -16.25 -9.77 18.96
N VAL A 83 -17.17 -10.33 19.77
CA VAL A 83 -17.90 -11.57 19.45
C VAL A 83 -18.71 -11.43 18.17
N SER A 84 -19.35 -10.26 17.94
CA SER A 84 -20.12 -10.02 16.72
C SER A 84 -19.24 -10.00 15.48
N CYS A 85 -18.04 -9.42 15.56
CA CYS A 85 -17.07 -9.44 14.47
C CYS A 85 -16.56 -10.87 14.20
N CYS A 86 -16.30 -11.65 15.26
CA CYS A 86 -15.91 -13.05 15.13
C CYS A 86 -17.03 -13.89 14.46
N LEU A 87 -18.29 -13.65 14.84
CA LEU A 87 -19.44 -14.31 14.20
C LEU A 87 -19.55 -13.94 12.71
N ALA A 88 -19.30 -12.69 12.35
CA ALA A 88 -19.28 -12.26 10.95
C ALA A 88 -18.17 -12.98 10.15
N ALA A 89 -16.98 -13.15 10.76
CA ALA A 89 -15.89 -13.91 10.13
C ALA A 89 -16.25 -15.37 9.93
N LEU A 90 -16.85 -16.03 10.93
CA LEU A 90 -17.35 -17.41 10.85
C LEU A 90 -18.40 -17.58 9.76
N ASN A 91 -19.25 -16.57 9.54
CA ASN A 91 -20.24 -16.55 8.47
C ASN A 91 -19.66 -16.21 7.08
N GLY A 92 -18.34 -16.24 6.94
CA GLY A 92 -17.63 -16.07 5.68
C GLY A 92 -17.31 -14.64 5.29
N THR A 93 -17.56 -13.64 6.15
CA THR A 93 -17.12 -12.26 5.88
C THR A 93 -15.61 -12.17 6.06
N LYS A 94 -14.87 -11.97 4.96
CA LYS A 94 -13.41 -11.82 4.99
C LYS A 94 -13.03 -10.41 5.50
N LEU A 95 -13.21 -10.16 6.81
CA LEU A 95 -12.82 -8.92 7.47
C LEU A 95 -11.33 -8.64 7.26
N GLY A 96 -10.91 -7.38 7.22
CA GLY A 96 -9.51 -7.00 7.07
C GLY A 96 -8.70 -7.34 8.32
N ALA A 97 -9.09 -6.80 9.46
CA ALA A 97 -8.53 -7.10 10.79
C ALA A 97 -9.42 -6.54 11.89
N LEU A 98 -9.24 -6.99 13.12
CA LEU A 98 -9.75 -6.36 14.35
C LEU A 98 -8.61 -5.61 15.04
N LEU A 99 -8.88 -4.38 15.48
CA LEU A 99 -7.94 -3.55 16.23
C LEU A 99 -8.56 -3.13 17.55
N LEU A 100 -8.03 -3.68 18.63
CA LEU A 100 -8.44 -3.41 20.00
C LEU A 100 -7.62 -2.25 20.56
N THR A 101 -8.26 -1.27 21.18
CA THR A 101 -7.63 -0.07 21.74
C THR A 101 -7.73 -0.03 23.25
N GLY A 102 -6.86 0.79 23.88
CA GLY A 102 -6.87 1.03 25.32
C GLY A 102 -6.06 0.01 26.12
N GLY A 103 -5.35 -0.91 25.48
CA GLY A 103 -4.56 -1.94 26.16
C GLY A 103 -5.39 -3.04 26.83
N TYR A 104 -6.71 -3.04 26.62
CA TYR A 104 -7.59 -4.07 27.18
C TYR A 104 -7.68 -5.26 26.23
N GLN A 105 -7.32 -6.42 26.76
CA GLN A 105 -7.46 -7.69 26.05
C GLN A 105 -8.80 -8.34 26.44
N PRO A 106 -9.53 -8.96 25.50
CA PRO A 106 -10.72 -9.72 25.81
C PRO A 106 -10.41 -10.83 26.82
N ASP A 107 -11.39 -11.16 27.69
CA ASP A 107 -11.28 -12.25 28.67
C ASP A 107 -10.97 -13.58 27.97
N GLU A 108 -10.24 -14.47 28.67
CA GLU A 108 -9.82 -15.78 28.15
C GLU A 108 -11.01 -16.63 27.67
N ASN A 109 -12.16 -16.57 28.34
CA ASN A 109 -13.35 -17.29 27.93
C ASN A 109 -13.95 -16.72 26.63
N ILE A 110 -13.88 -15.40 26.45
CA ILE A 110 -14.29 -14.73 25.19
C ILE A 110 -13.34 -15.11 24.05
N MET A 111 -12.03 -15.12 24.32
CA MET A 111 -11.03 -15.56 23.35
C MET A 111 -11.26 -17.02 22.95
N ALA A 112 -11.51 -17.91 23.91
CA ALA A 112 -11.80 -19.30 23.64
C ALA A 112 -13.10 -19.48 22.83
N LEU A 113 -14.16 -18.72 23.15
CA LEU A 113 -15.41 -18.72 22.38
C LEU A 113 -15.19 -18.32 20.91
N CYS A 114 -14.26 -17.41 20.66
CA CYS A 114 -13.96 -16.87 19.34
C CYS A 114 -12.84 -17.63 18.60
N SER A 115 -12.29 -18.72 19.15
CA SER A 115 -11.13 -19.43 18.61
C SER A 115 -11.33 -19.86 17.15
N GLN A 116 -12.48 -20.42 16.80
CA GLN A 116 -12.80 -20.82 15.44
C GLN A 116 -12.83 -19.65 14.44
N ALA A 117 -13.21 -18.45 14.90
CA ALA A 117 -13.15 -17.26 14.05
C ALA A 117 -11.70 -16.86 13.75
N MET A 118 -10.79 -17.06 14.69
CA MET A 118 -9.37 -16.80 14.50
C MET A 118 -8.74 -17.78 13.50
N GLU A 119 -9.20 -19.04 13.48
CA GLU A 119 -8.77 -20.05 12.50
C GLU A 119 -9.18 -19.71 11.05
N THR A 120 -10.13 -18.80 10.84
CA THR A 120 -10.46 -18.26 9.50
C THR A 120 -9.36 -17.36 8.93
N GLY A 121 -8.26 -17.18 9.63
CA GLY A 121 -7.18 -16.28 9.26
C GLY A 121 -7.46 -14.81 9.64
N LEU A 122 -8.42 -14.54 10.55
CA LEU A 122 -8.76 -13.19 11.02
C LEU A 122 -7.64 -12.61 11.89
N PRO A 123 -6.92 -11.55 11.49
CA PRO A 123 -5.94 -10.90 12.34
C PRO A 123 -6.61 -10.13 13.47
N VAL A 124 -6.09 -10.28 14.70
CA VAL A 124 -6.54 -9.55 15.89
C VAL A 124 -5.34 -8.83 16.50
N MET A 125 -5.42 -7.52 16.55
CA MET A 125 -4.36 -6.61 16.98
C MET A 125 -4.80 -5.85 18.22
N LEU A 126 -3.85 -5.55 19.12
CA LEU A 126 -4.06 -4.77 20.34
C LEU A 126 -3.07 -3.60 20.37
N VAL A 127 -3.56 -2.41 20.72
CA VAL A 127 -2.72 -1.24 20.97
C VAL A 127 -3.03 -0.65 22.36
N ASN A 128 -1.99 -0.11 23.01
CA ASN A 128 -2.14 0.53 24.33
C ASN A 128 -2.78 1.92 24.24
N SER A 129 -2.67 2.57 23.06
CA SER A 129 -3.28 3.87 22.81
C SER A 129 -4.81 3.79 22.89
N ASN A 130 -5.43 4.86 23.38
CA ASN A 130 -6.89 4.96 23.37
C ASN A 130 -7.42 5.13 21.94
N THR A 131 -8.74 5.01 21.76
CA THR A 131 -9.37 5.04 20.43
C THR A 131 -9.10 6.33 19.67
N TRP A 132 -9.02 7.49 20.37
CA TRP A 132 -8.73 8.76 19.73
C TRP A 132 -7.28 8.86 19.23
N GLN A 133 -6.32 8.49 20.07
CA GLN A 133 -4.91 8.43 19.67
C GLN A 133 -4.67 7.46 18.53
N THR A 134 -5.34 6.31 18.56
CA THR A 134 -5.30 5.31 17.49
C THR A 134 -5.88 5.87 16.19
N ALA A 135 -6.98 6.63 16.25
CA ALA A 135 -7.57 7.28 15.08
C ALA A 135 -6.60 8.30 14.45
N GLN A 136 -5.93 9.10 15.27
CA GLN A 136 -4.91 10.06 14.80
C GLN A 136 -3.72 9.34 14.14
N ALA A 137 -3.24 8.26 14.76
CA ALA A 137 -2.15 7.46 14.20
C ALA A 137 -2.56 6.80 12.86
N LEU A 138 -3.77 6.26 12.74
CA LEU A 138 -4.29 5.71 11.49
C LEU A 138 -4.44 6.80 10.41
N HIS A 139 -4.82 8.02 10.79
CA HIS A 139 -4.89 9.13 9.85
C HIS A 139 -3.50 9.57 9.34
N ALA A 140 -2.49 9.46 10.18
CA ALA A 140 -1.09 9.77 9.84
C ALA A 140 -0.38 8.61 9.13
N PHE A 141 -1.06 7.49 8.87
CA PHE A 141 -0.47 6.33 8.19
C PHE A 141 -0.04 6.69 6.78
N ASN A 142 1.23 6.40 6.44
CA ASN A 142 1.74 6.59 5.09
C ASN A 142 1.15 5.53 4.14
N GLN A 143 0.43 5.98 3.12
CA GLN A 143 -0.22 5.11 2.13
C GLN A 143 0.69 4.75 0.94
N GLU A 144 1.95 5.18 0.93
CA GLU A 144 2.91 4.78 -0.08
C GLU A 144 3.02 3.26 -0.17
N VAL A 145 3.38 2.77 -1.35
CA VAL A 145 3.52 1.32 -1.56
C VAL A 145 4.84 0.87 -0.95
N PRO A 146 4.83 -0.01 0.06
CA PRO A 146 6.06 -0.54 0.63
C PRO A 146 6.87 -1.32 -0.42
N VAL A 147 8.19 -1.24 -0.35
CA VAL A 147 9.10 -1.91 -1.31
C VAL A 147 9.00 -3.44 -1.27
N ASP A 148 8.53 -4.00 -0.17
CA ASP A 148 8.30 -5.43 0.03
C ASP A 148 6.88 -5.89 -0.36
N ASP A 149 6.00 -4.98 -0.79
CA ASP A 149 4.66 -5.31 -1.28
C ASP A 149 4.65 -5.55 -2.80
N SER A 150 5.32 -6.61 -3.23
CA SER A 150 5.47 -6.96 -4.65
C SER A 150 4.12 -7.09 -5.38
N LYS A 151 3.10 -7.67 -4.73
CA LYS A 151 1.76 -7.82 -5.31
C LYS A 151 1.09 -6.47 -5.61
N ARG A 152 1.25 -5.48 -4.72
CA ARG A 152 0.71 -4.13 -4.94
C ARG A 152 1.54 -3.36 -5.96
N ILE A 153 2.86 -3.49 -5.92
CA ILE A 153 3.77 -2.89 -6.92
C ILE A 153 3.37 -3.35 -8.32
N GLU A 154 3.22 -4.67 -8.54
CA GLU A 154 2.83 -5.23 -9.84
C GLU A 154 1.47 -4.69 -10.31
N LYS A 155 0.46 -4.68 -9.42
CA LYS A 155 -0.86 -4.11 -9.75
C LYS A 155 -0.77 -2.64 -10.16
N VAL A 156 0.00 -1.82 -9.44
CA VAL A 156 0.19 -0.40 -9.76
C VAL A 156 0.90 -0.25 -11.11
N MET A 157 1.92 -1.06 -11.37
CA MET A 157 2.66 -1.02 -12.65
C MET A 157 1.75 -1.38 -13.83
N VAL A 158 0.96 -2.47 -13.71
CA VAL A 158 0.04 -2.89 -14.77
C VAL A 158 -1.03 -1.83 -15.01
N HIS A 159 -1.70 -1.36 -13.95
CA HIS A 159 -2.74 -0.35 -14.05
C HIS A 159 -2.23 0.97 -14.67
N THR A 160 -1.02 1.38 -14.29
CA THR A 160 -0.38 2.56 -14.88
C THR A 160 -0.05 2.33 -16.36
N ALA A 161 0.50 1.17 -16.71
CA ALA A 161 0.85 0.85 -18.09
C ALA A 161 -0.38 0.82 -19.01
N GLU A 162 -1.49 0.23 -18.55
CA GLU A 162 -2.77 0.18 -19.28
C GLU A 162 -3.42 1.56 -19.45
N SER A 163 -3.13 2.47 -18.53
CA SER A 163 -3.67 3.85 -18.55
C SER A 163 -2.91 4.81 -19.47
N LEU A 164 -1.71 4.43 -19.93
CA LEU A 164 -0.88 5.27 -20.79
C LEU A 164 -1.21 5.09 -22.28
N ASP A 165 -1.07 6.16 -23.04
CA ASP A 165 -1.18 6.10 -24.50
C ASP A 165 -0.04 5.26 -25.11
N ALA A 166 -0.37 4.07 -25.60
CA ALA A 166 0.59 3.15 -26.20
C ALA A 166 1.32 3.75 -27.41
N SER A 167 0.67 4.62 -28.16
CA SER A 167 1.29 5.27 -29.33
C SER A 167 2.40 6.23 -28.89
N TRP A 168 2.20 6.93 -27.79
CA TRP A 168 3.21 7.81 -27.22
C TRP A 168 4.41 7.01 -26.68
N VAL A 169 4.17 5.93 -25.91
CA VAL A 169 5.22 5.04 -25.40
C VAL A 169 6.06 4.48 -26.56
N ASN A 170 5.41 3.98 -27.61
CA ASN A 170 6.07 3.45 -28.80
C ASN A 170 6.87 4.56 -29.53
N SER A 171 6.39 5.80 -29.54
CA SER A 171 7.13 6.92 -30.15
C SER A 171 8.45 7.22 -29.42
N LEU A 172 8.49 7.03 -28.09
CA LEU A 172 9.72 7.18 -27.30
C LEU A 172 10.75 6.11 -27.64
N THR A 173 10.33 4.86 -27.74
CA THR A 173 11.21 3.74 -28.09
C THR A 173 11.77 3.87 -29.50
N GLN A 174 10.95 4.32 -30.47
CA GLN A 174 11.41 4.59 -31.83
C GLN A 174 12.42 5.74 -31.91
N LYS A 175 12.28 6.79 -31.09
CA LYS A 175 13.25 7.88 -31.02
C LYS A 175 14.61 7.44 -30.50
N VAL A 176 14.62 6.54 -29.52
CA VAL A 176 15.87 5.97 -28.96
C VAL A 176 16.60 5.10 -29.98
N THR A 177 15.88 4.31 -30.77
CA THR A 177 16.46 3.46 -31.83
C THR A 177 17.01 4.28 -33.04
N ARG A 178 16.54 5.50 -33.25
CA ARG A 178 17.03 6.39 -34.30
C ARG A 178 18.26 7.21 -33.93
N GLN A 179 18.67 7.24 -32.66
CA GLN A 179 19.93 7.85 -32.29
C GLN A 179 21.08 7.06 -32.94
N LYS A 180 21.89 7.74 -33.76
CA LYS A 180 23.14 7.17 -34.31
C LYS A 180 23.87 6.47 -33.18
N LYS A 181 24.26 5.20 -33.40
CA LYS A 181 25.15 4.48 -32.46
C LYS A 181 26.38 5.37 -32.24
N LEU A 182 26.44 5.99 -31.08
CA LEU A 182 27.62 6.74 -30.69
C LEU A 182 28.79 5.77 -30.61
N SER A 183 29.95 6.12 -31.14
CA SER A 183 31.17 5.35 -30.86
C SER A 183 31.39 5.34 -29.34
N PRO A 184 32.05 4.32 -28.79
CA PRO A 184 32.33 4.26 -27.35
C PRO A 184 32.98 5.53 -26.80
N SER A 185 33.85 6.16 -27.56
CA SER A 185 34.49 7.44 -27.21
C SER A 185 33.52 8.63 -27.26
N ALA A 186 32.62 8.72 -28.26
CA ALA A 186 31.61 9.74 -28.32
C ALA A 186 30.55 9.59 -27.24
N PHE A 187 30.18 8.35 -26.87
CA PHE A 187 29.27 8.07 -25.79
C PHE A 187 29.88 8.44 -24.42
N ARG A 188 31.18 8.10 -24.22
CA ARG A 188 31.92 8.49 -23.02
C ARG A 188 31.99 10.02 -22.86
N PHE A 189 32.29 10.74 -23.95
CA PHE A 189 32.28 12.21 -23.97
C PHE A 189 30.91 12.80 -23.65
N TYR A 190 29.85 12.28 -24.25
CA TYR A 190 28.46 12.72 -23.99
C TYR A 190 28.10 12.53 -22.51
N LEU A 191 28.38 11.38 -21.93
CA LEU A 191 28.10 11.09 -20.51
C LEU A 191 28.90 11.99 -19.58
N THR A 192 30.20 12.20 -19.85
CA THR A 192 31.04 13.09 -19.04
C THR A 192 30.53 14.53 -19.05
N ASN A 193 30.13 15.04 -20.23
CA ASN A 193 29.53 16.37 -20.34
C ASN A 193 28.19 16.46 -19.62
N ARG A 194 27.34 15.44 -19.73
CA ARG A 194 26.04 15.41 -19.06
C ARG A 194 26.20 15.36 -17.55
N ALA A 195 27.14 14.55 -17.03
CA ALA A 195 27.45 14.49 -15.60
C ALA A 195 27.94 15.83 -15.05
N ARG A 196 28.81 16.52 -15.79
CA ARG A 196 29.28 17.86 -15.43
C ARG A 196 28.14 18.88 -15.34
N GLN A 197 27.16 18.82 -16.26
CA GLN A 197 26.00 19.72 -16.23
C GLN A 197 25.07 19.50 -15.04
N VAL A 198 24.99 18.28 -14.53
CA VAL A 198 24.14 17.92 -13.36
C VAL A 198 24.93 17.77 -12.07
N ASN A 199 26.23 18.15 -12.08
CA ASN A 199 27.13 18.09 -10.90
C ASN A 199 27.23 16.68 -10.27
N LYS A 200 27.16 15.63 -11.07
CA LYS A 200 27.31 14.22 -10.64
C LYS A 200 28.60 13.61 -11.16
N ARG A 201 29.24 12.80 -10.33
CA ARG A 201 30.45 12.06 -10.69
C ARG A 201 30.05 10.74 -11.35
N ILE A 202 30.60 10.46 -12.53
CA ILE A 202 30.45 9.15 -13.20
C ILE A 202 31.76 8.38 -12.97
N VAL A 203 31.66 7.20 -12.38
CA VAL A 203 32.77 6.27 -12.22
C VAL A 203 32.57 5.15 -13.25
N LEU A 204 33.53 4.99 -14.15
CA LEU A 204 33.54 3.90 -15.13
C LEU A 204 34.58 2.86 -14.63
N PRO A 205 34.21 1.59 -14.45
CA PRO A 205 35.18 0.55 -14.11
C PRO A 205 36.18 0.33 -15.25
N GLU A 206 37.44 0.13 -14.91
CA GLU A 206 38.47 -0.23 -15.89
C GLU A 206 38.18 -1.63 -16.47
N GLY A 207 38.08 -1.69 -17.80
CA GLY A 207 37.97 -2.94 -18.55
C GLY A 207 36.55 -3.47 -18.79
N ALA A 208 35.49 -2.74 -18.41
CA ALA A 208 34.13 -3.16 -18.66
C ALA A 208 33.57 -2.51 -19.93
N GLU A 209 33.04 -3.30 -20.81
CA GLU A 209 32.11 -2.86 -21.84
C GLU A 209 30.87 -2.33 -21.11
N ALA A 210 30.82 -1.01 -20.98
CA ALA A 210 29.67 -0.17 -20.64
C ALA A 210 28.66 -0.68 -19.60
N GLN A 211 29.07 -0.90 -18.35
CA GLN A 211 28.16 -0.79 -17.22
C GLN A 211 28.40 0.56 -16.51
N ILE A 212 27.38 1.43 -16.54
CA ILE A 212 27.43 2.74 -15.89
C ILE A 212 26.78 2.59 -14.50
N GLN A 213 27.59 2.70 -13.47
CA GLN A 213 27.08 2.89 -12.11
C GLN A 213 26.97 4.40 -11.82
N ILE A 214 25.76 4.89 -11.58
CA ILE A 214 25.52 6.26 -11.11
C ILE A 214 25.44 6.18 -9.59
N ASP A 215 26.50 6.63 -8.92
CA ASP A 215 26.49 6.78 -7.47
C ASP A 215 25.80 8.09 -7.13
N SER A 216 24.70 8.01 -6.38
CA SER A 216 24.00 9.16 -5.82
C SER A 216 24.46 9.36 -4.38
N SER A 217 25.47 10.20 -4.18
CA SER A 217 25.78 10.79 -2.87
C SER A 217 25.12 12.14 -2.71
#